data_63a143c25d064403ec06640ac6f5690f
#
_entry.id   63a143c25d064403ec06640ac6f5690f
#
_cell.length_a   1.000
_cell.length_b   1.000
_cell.length_c   1.000
_cell.angle_alpha   90.00
_cell.angle_beta   90.00
_cell.angle_gamma   90.00
#
_symmetry.space_group_name_H-M   'P 1'
#
loop_
_entity.id
_entity.type
_entity.pdbx_description
1 polymer ?
#
loop_
_entity_poly.entity_id
_entity_poly.type
_entity_poly.pdbx_seq_one_letter_code
_entity_poly.pdbx_strand_id
1 'polypeptide(L)'
;MVFLCLHRCISSTKICQILIFSIYSRRIYLIQIDTKNMNEDLDDVVILSAVRTPIGSLRGSLSVLKAHQLGAVAIRGAVTKLNGSISVDDINEVIMGQVLSANEGQNPARQAARSGGLPYSVPATTINMVSGSGLKAVILGAQAIRTGDANVIVVGGQECMSQAPHCLSLRHGKNLGDISLVD
;
A
#
# COMPACT_ATOMS: atom_id res chain seq x y z
N MET A 1 1.06 1.94 8.99
CA MET A 1 0.82 1.74 7.55
C MET A 1 2.15 1.89 6.84
N VAL A 2 2.61 0.87 6.14
CA VAL A 2 3.90 0.87 5.43
C VAL A 2 3.59 0.68 3.95
N PHE A 3 4.20 1.50 3.12
CA PHE A 3 4.09 1.39 1.67
C PHE A 3 5.46 1.02 1.11
N LEU A 4 5.47 0.03 0.27
CA LEU A 4 6.67 -0.51 -0.36
C LEU A 4 6.53 -0.40 -1.88
N CYS A 5 7.56 0.05 -2.54
CA CYS A 5 7.72 -0.15 -3.97
C CYS A 5 8.63 -1.36 -4.15
N LEU A 6 8.11 -2.43 -4.73
CA LEU A 6 8.81 -3.68 -4.99
C LEU A 6 9.26 -3.71 -6.46
N HIS A 7 10.42 -4.29 -6.70
CA HIS A 7 10.97 -4.41 -8.05
C HIS A 7 11.68 -5.75 -8.22
N ARG A 8 11.68 -6.26 -9.46
CA ARG A 8 12.49 -7.42 -9.86
C ARG A 8 13.94 -6.98 -10.04
N CYS A 9 14.86 -7.59 -9.33
CA CYS A 9 16.28 -7.34 -9.51
C CYS A 9 16.78 -8.11 -10.76
N ILE A 10 16.98 -7.43 -11.87
CA ILE A 10 17.63 -8.01 -13.05
C ILE A 10 19.13 -7.76 -12.89
N SER A 11 19.87 -8.83 -12.70
CA SER A 11 21.32 -8.82 -12.43
C SER A 11 22.13 -8.27 -13.61
N SER A 12 22.38 -6.96 -13.62
CA SER A 12 23.54 -6.42 -14.34
C SER A 12 24.23 -5.24 -13.64
N THR A 13 23.69 -4.76 -12.53
CA THR A 13 24.34 -3.70 -11.73
C THR A 13 24.43 -4.13 -10.26
N LYS A 14 25.64 -4.34 -9.81
CA LYS A 14 26.04 -4.98 -8.53
C LYS A 14 25.74 -4.20 -7.24
N ILE A 15 24.85 -3.22 -7.22
CA ILE A 15 24.57 -2.41 -6.01
C ILE A 15 23.07 -2.14 -5.92
N CYS A 16 22.41 -2.76 -4.94
CA CYS A 16 21.06 -2.39 -4.55
C CYS A 16 21.13 -1.63 -3.22
N GLN A 17 20.66 -0.38 -3.19
CA GLN A 17 20.59 0.41 -1.96
C GLN A 17 19.19 0.33 -1.38
N ILE A 18 19.06 -0.24 -0.20
CA ILE A 18 17.78 -0.31 0.54
C ILE A 18 17.84 0.67 1.70
N LEU A 19 16.92 1.63 1.72
CA LEU A 19 16.70 2.53 2.84
C LEU A 19 15.66 1.93 3.79
N ILE A 20 16.09 1.44 4.96
CA ILE A 20 15.21 0.96 6.02
C ILE A 20 15.12 2.02 7.12
N PHE A 21 13.89 2.46 7.42
CA PHE A 21 13.64 3.32 8.56
C PHE A 21 13.24 2.47 9.77
N SER A 22 14.07 2.48 10.82
CA SER A 22 13.73 1.80 12.07
C SER A 22 12.74 2.62 12.90
N ILE A 23 11.63 2.01 13.28
CA ILE A 23 10.57 2.62 14.09
C ILE A 23 11.05 2.92 15.52
N TYR A 24 12.03 2.16 16.04
CA TYR A 24 12.50 2.25 17.42
C TYR A 24 13.60 3.29 17.67
N SER A 25 14.38 3.67 16.66
CA SER A 25 15.59 4.48 16.88
C SER A 25 15.59 5.85 16.23
N ARG A 26 14.54 6.24 15.50
CA ARG A 26 14.49 7.48 14.68
C ARG A 26 15.66 7.62 13.69
N ARG A 27 16.36 6.55 13.37
CA ARG A 27 17.52 6.56 12.47
C ARG A 27 17.17 5.92 11.14
N ILE A 28 17.65 6.54 10.08
CA ILE A 28 17.61 5.98 8.73
C ILE A 28 18.87 5.10 8.60
N TYR A 29 18.68 3.82 8.32
CA TYR A 29 19.79 2.91 7.99
C TYR A 29 19.83 2.76 6.49
N LEU A 30 20.99 3.09 5.92
CA LEU A 30 21.31 2.73 4.55
C LEU A 30 21.89 1.32 4.60
N ILE A 31 21.12 0.34 4.16
CA ILE A 31 21.63 -1.01 3.98
C ILE A 31 22.11 -1.11 2.54
N GLN A 32 23.42 -1.18 2.39
CA GLN A 32 24.04 -1.50 1.12
C GLN A 32 24.17 -3.02 1.04
N ILE A 33 23.36 -3.64 0.17
CA ILE A 33 23.47 -5.08 -0.08
C ILE A 33 24.51 -5.28 -1.15
N ASP A 34 25.62 -5.91 -0.78
CA ASP A 34 26.60 -6.40 -1.73
C ASP A 34 26.09 -7.71 -2.36
N THR A 35 25.63 -7.61 -3.60
CA THR A 35 25.05 -8.74 -4.33
C THR A 35 26.09 -9.72 -4.87
N LYS A 36 27.37 -9.55 -4.54
CA LYS A 36 28.47 -10.42 -5.04
C LYS A 36 28.33 -11.91 -4.67
N ASN A 37 27.51 -12.22 -3.66
CA ASN A 37 27.32 -13.58 -3.15
C ASN A 37 25.88 -14.09 -3.31
N MET A 38 25.03 -13.41 -4.07
CA MET A 38 23.68 -13.89 -4.35
C MET A 38 23.74 -14.91 -5.50
N ASN A 39 23.17 -16.09 -5.29
CA ASN A 39 23.07 -17.12 -6.32
C ASN A 39 22.33 -16.56 -7.53
N GLU A 40 22.89 -16.73 -8.72
CA GLU A 40 22.37 -16.19 -9.99
C GLU A 40 20.98 -16.73 -10.40
N ASP A 41 20.43 -17.70 -9.67
CA ASP A 41 19.19 -18.42 -10.02
C ASP A 41 17.93 -17.93 -9.29
N LEU A 42 18.00 -16.90 -8.44
CA LEU A 42 16.83 -16.36 -7.76
C LEU A 42 16.58 -14.93 -8.23
N ASP A 43 15.50 -14.74 -8.98
CA ASP A 43 14.92 -13.44 -9.26
C ASP A 43 14.48 -12.77 -7.93
N ASP A 44 15.40 -12.04 -7.32
CA ASP A 44 15.15 -11.41 -6.04
C ASP A 44 14.17 -10.25 -6.17
N VAL A 45 13.13 -10.27 -5.34
CA VAL A 45 12.23 -9.15 -5.19
C VAL A 45 12.80 -8.19 -4.18
N VAL A 46 13.07 -6.97 -4.59
CA VAL A 46 13.67 -5.93 -3.75
C VAL A 46 12.68 -4.82 -3.41
N ILE A 47 12.88 -4.20 -2.25
CA ILE A 47 12.12 -3.03 -1.83
C ILE A 47 12.88 -1.78 -2.23
N LEU A 48 12.35 -1.01 -3.19
CA LEU A 48 12.99 0.22 -3.67
C LEU A 48 12.70 1.42 -2.76
N SER A 49 11.51 1.47 -2.17
CA SER A 49 11.08 2.57 -1.32
C SER A 49 10.12 2.07 -0.25
N ALA A 50 10.27 2.62 0.95
CA ALA A 50 9.36 2.36 2.07
C ALA A 50 9.01 3.68 2.77
N VAL A 51 7.72 3.96 2.94
CA VAL A 51 7.21 5.16 3.60
C VAL A 51 5.99 4.85 4.46
N ARG A 52 5.70 5.76 5.37
CA ARG A 52 4.53 5.68 6.25
C ARG A 52 4.05 7.07 6.61
N THR A 53 2.73 7.26 6.68
CA THR A 53 2.15 8.43 7.36
C THR A 53 2.37 8.34 8.87
N PRO A 54 2.24 9.43 9.62
CA PRO A 54 2.07 9.35 11.07
C PRO A 54 0.92 8.41 11.43
N ILE A 55 0.97 7.81 12.61
CA ILE A 55 -0.13 7.03 13.18
C ILE A 55 -0.98 7.97 14.00
N GLY A 56 -2.23 8.20 13.59
CA GLY A 56 -3.20 9.00 14.31
C GLY A 56 -3.90 8.19 15.41
N SER A 57 -4.32 8.89 16.47
CA SER A 57 -5.26 8.33 17.43
C SER A 57 -6.67 8.31 16.84
N LEU A 58 -7.52 7.42 17.38
CA LEU A 58 -8.96 7.44 17.06
C LEU A 58 -9.54 8.82 17.37
N ARG A 59 -10.26 9.39 16.41
CA ARG A 59 -10.80 10.76 16.47
C ARG A 59 -9.72 11.85 16.67
N GLY A 60 -8.46 11.54 16.40
CA GLY A 60 -7.35 12.50 16.47
C GLY A 60 -7.22 13.35 15.21
N SER A 61 -6.05 14.00 15.04
CA SER A 61 -5.79 14.99 13.99
C SER A 61 -5.95 14.45 12.54
N LEU A 62 -5.77 13.16 12.32
CA LEU A 62 -5.95 12.53 11.02
C LEU A 62 -7.37 12.01 10.76
N SER A 63 -8.28 12.12 11.74
CA SER A 63 -9.64 11.57 11.66
C SER A 63 -10.51 12.20 10.58
N VAL A 64 -10.15 13.38 10.09
CA VAL A 64 -10.87 14.07 9.00
C VAL A 64 -10.55 13.53 7.60
N LEU A 65 -9.51 12.72 7.49
CA LEU A 65 -9.05 12.14 6.22
C LEU A 65 -9.61 10.73 6.07
N LYS A 66 -10.10 10.41 4.89
CA LYS A 66 -10.49 9.04 4.51
C LYS A 66 -9.27 8.15 4.34
N ALA A 67 -9.46 6.82 4.45
CA ALA A 67 -8.39 5.85 4.31
C ALA A 67 -7.62 6.02 2.98
N HIS A 68 -8.32 6.17 1.85
CA HIS A 68 -7.70 6.34 0.54
C HIS A 68 -6.93 7.67 0.40
N GLN A 69 -7.28 8.71 1.14
CA GLN A 69 -6.52 9.97 1.14
C GLN A 69 -5.17 9.80 1.87
N LEU A 70 -5.17 9.09 3.00
CA LEU A 70 -3.93 8.71 3.69
C LEU A 70 -3.07 7.79 2.81
N GLY A 71 -3.69 6.83 2.12
CA GLY A 71 -3.04 5.97 1.15
C GLY A 71 -2.38 6.76 0.02
N ALA A 72 -3.09 7.75 -0.53
CA ALA A 72 -2.57 8.61 -1.60
C ALA A 72 -1.32 9.39 -1.19
N VAL A 73 -1.30 9.94 0.04
CA VAL A 73 -0.11 10.64 0.58
C VAL A 73 1.09 9.70 0.64
N ALA A 74 0.87 8.48 1.11
CA ALA A 74 1.93 7.50 1.23
C ALA A 74 2.41 6.98 -0.13
N ILE A 75 1.51 6.71 -1.08
CA ILE A 75 1.88 6.33 -2.47
C ILE A 75 2.73 7.43 -3.09
N ARG A 76 2.29 8.69 -3.02
CA ARG A 76 3.06 9.83 -3.52
C ARG A 76 4.43 9.91 -2.87
N GLY A 77 4.50 9.76 -1.55
CA GLY A 77 5.77 9.77 -0.80
C GLY A 77 6.71 8.64 -1.21
N ALA A 78 6.18 7.44 -1.46
CA ALA A 78 6.97 6.30 -1.93
C ALA A 78 7.59 6.56 -3.30
N VAL A 79 6.78 7.07 -4.24
CA VAL A 79 7.23 7.39 -5.60
C VAL A 79 8.23 8.55 -5.59
N THR A 80 7.95 9.61 -4.84
CA THR A 80 8.88 10.77 -4.72
C THR A 80 10.25 10.35 -4.20
N LYS A 81 10.30 9.40 -3.28
CA LYS A 81 11.57 8.88 -2.72
C LYS A 81 12.45 8.17 -3.76
N LEU A 82 11.88 7.72 -4.87
CA LEU A 82 12.65 7.09 -5.95
C LEU A 82 13.48 8.09 -6.77
N ASN A 83 13.28 9.39 -6.56
CA ASN A 83 14.04 10.48 -7.21
C ASN A 83 14.15 10.32 -8.74
N GLY A 84 13.11 9.81 -9.39
CA GLY A 84 13.05 9.61 -10.83
C GLY A 84 13.79 8.36 -11.34
N SER A 85 14.33 7.50 -10.45
CA SER A 85 14.93 6.23 -10.87
C SER A 85 13.95 5.23 -11.47
N ILE A 86 12.66 5.39 -11.15
CA ILE A 86 11.54 4.64 -11.72
C ILE A 86 10.49 5.67 -12.17
N SER A 87 10.02 5.55 -13.40
CA SER A 87 8.88 6.35 -13.87
C SER A 87 7.57 5.84 -13.25
N VAL A 88 6.61 6.72 -13.06
CA VAL A 88 5.24 6.32 -12.66
C VAL A 88 4.58 5.42 -13.70
N ASP A 89 4.99 5.54 -14.96
CA ASP A 89 4.52 4.72 -16.08
C ASP A 89 5.08 3.30 -16.06
N ASP A 90 6.18 3.05 -15.34
CA ASP A 90 6.77 1.73 -15.15
C ASP A 90 6.04 0.90 -14.07
N ILE A 91 5.17 1.53 -13.28
CA ILE A 91 4.41 0.86 -12.23
C ILE A 91 3.31 0.03 -12.88
N ASN A 92 3.37 -1.29 -12.69
CA ASN A 92 2.46 -2.23 -13.32
C ASN A 92 1.14 -2.39 -12.54
N GLU A 93 1.17 -2.29 -11.21
CA GLU A 93 -0.01 -2.50 -10.36
C GLU A 93 0.12 -1.81 -9.00
N VAL A 94 -1.03 -1.57 -8.36
CA VAL A 94 -1.15 -1.15 -6.96
C VAL A 94 -1.99 -2.16 -6.19
N ILE A 95 -1.48 -2.71 -5.09
CA ILE A 95 -2.25 -3.60 -4.20
C ILE A 95 -2.31 -2.98 -2.80
N MET A 96 -3.52 -2.66 -2.34
CA MET A 96 -3.72 -2.02 -1.04
C MET A 96 -4.63 -2.84 -0.15
N GLY A 97 -4.16 -3.12 1.06
CA GLY A 97 -4.99 -3.67 2.12
C GLY A 97 -5.88 -2.60 2.74
N GLN A 98 -7.18 -2.90 2.90
CA GLN A 98 -8.12 -2.10 3.66
C GLN A 98 -9.22 -3.01 4.21
N VAL A 99 -9.60 -2.84 5.47
CA VAL A 99 -10.62 -3.66 6.14
C VAL A 99 -11.98 -2.96 6.07
N LEU A 100 -12.06 -1.74 6.57
CA LEU A 100 -13.29 -0.97 6.68
C LEU A 100 -13.51 -0.18 5.39
N SER A 101 -14.21 -0.80 4.44
CA SER A 101 -14.46 -0.22 3.12
C SER A 101 -15.87 0.39 2.97
N ALA A 102 -16.74 0.26 3.98
CA ALA A 102 -18.05 0.86 3.95
C ALA A 102 -17.95 2.39 3.82
N ASN A 103 -18.78 2.98 2.95
CA ASN A 103 -18.78 4.42 2.65
C ASN A 103 -17.46 4.99 2.06
N GLU A 104 -16.53 4.12 1.65
CA GLU A 104 -15.26 4.55 1.00
C GLU A 104 -15.38 4.67 -0.53
N GLY A 105 -16.53 4.28 -1.09
CA GLY A 105 -16.76 4.26 -2.52
C GLY A 105 -16.19 3.02 -3.20
N GLN A 106 -16.03 3.09 -4.52
CA GLN A 106 -15.54 1.96 -5.30
C GLN A 106 -14.02 1.87 -5.24
N ASN A 107 -13.50 0.68 -4.99
CA ASN A 107 -12.09 0.33 -5.01
C ASN A 107 -11.18 1.39 -4.37
N PRO A 108 -11.09 1.45 -3.04
CA PRO A 108 -10.28 2.44 -2.33
C PRO A 108 -8.80 2.46 -2.73
N ALA A 109 -8.23 1.30 -3.13
CA ALA A 109 -6.87 1.24 -3.68
C ALA A 109 -6.74 2.07 -4.97
N ARG A 110 -7.75 2.00 -5.84
CA ARG A 110 -7.80 2.79 -7.08
C ARG A 110 -7.86 4.29 -6.78
N GLN A 111 -8.68 4.68 -5.81
CA GLN A 111 -8.79 6.07 -5.39
C GLN A 111 -7.46 6.58 -4.83
N ALA A 112 -6.79 5.78 -3.99
CA ALA A 112 -5.47 6.10 -3.45
C ALA A 112 -4.41 6.23 -4.55
N ALA A 113 -4.36 5.29 -5.49
CA ALA A 113 -3.43 5.30 -6.61
C ALA A 113 -3.57 6.58 -7.45
N ARG A 114 -4.79 6.92 -7.84
CA ARG A 114 -5.09 8.12 -8.64
C ARG A 114 -4.76 9.40 -7.90
N SER A 115 -5.22 9.55 -6.67
CA SER A 115 -4.93 10.70 -5.82
C SER A 115 -3.45 10.79 -5.42
N GLY A 116 -2.74 9.65 -5.44
CA GLY A 116 -1.31 9.56 -5.24
C GLY A 116 -0.47 10.01 -6.44
N GLY A 117 -1.08 10.21 -7.60
CA GLY A 117 -0.43 10.72 -8.82
C GLY A 117 -0.09 9.64 -9.85
N LEU A 118 -0.56 8.39 -9.67
CA LEU A 118 -0.31 7.34 -10.65
C LEU A 118 -1.24 7.45 -11.87
N PRO A 119 -0.80 7.02 -13.07
CA PRO A 119 -1.58 7.07 -14.30
C PRO A 119 -2.87 6.21 -14.23
N TYR A 120 -3.85 6.51 -15.10
CA TYR A 120 -5.07 5.71 -15.21
C TYR A 120 -4.84 4.29 -15.73
N SER A 121 -3.74 4.07 -16.46
CA SER A 121 -3.32 2.78 -16.99
C SER A 121 -2.93 1.77 -15.91
N VAL A 122 -2.48 2.25 -14.73
CA VAL A 122 -2.06 1.37 -13.63
C VAL A 122 -3.27 0.75 -12.95
N PRO A 123 -3.50 -0.57 -13.03
CA PRO A 123 -4.56 -1.24 -12.30
C PRO A 123 -4.34 -1.17 -10.79
N ALA A 124 -5.43 -1.29 -10.03
CA ALA A 124 -5.34 -1.26 -8.58
C ALA A 124 -6.32 -2.25 -7.96
N THR A 125 -5.89 -2.96 -6.93
CA THR A 125 -6.66 -3.98 -6.23
C THR A 125 -6.71 -3.67 -4.73
N THR A 126 -7.93 -3.67 -4.17
CA THR A 126 -8.14 -3.59 -2.72
C THR A 126 -8.35 -5.00 -2.17
N ILE A 127 -7.58 -5.37 -1.14
CA ILE A 127 -7.68 -6.68 -0.50
C ILE A 127 -8.04 -6.56 0.97
N ASN A 128 -8.70 -7.56 1.51
CA ASN A 128 -9.04 -7.65 2.91
C ASN A 128 -8.67 -9.03 3.48
N MET A 129 -7.77 -9.04 4.44
CA MET A 129 -7.39 -10.17 5.28
C MET A 129 -7.32 -9.69 6.73
N VAL A 130 -8.33 -8.94 7.15
CA VAL A 130 -8.41 -8.28 8.46
C VAL A 130 -7.08 -7.52 8.74
N SER A 131 -6.53 -7.56 9.95
CA SER A 131 -5.30 -6.84 10.32
C SER A 131 -4.06 -7.24 9.50
N GLY A 132 -4.10 -8.36 8.81
CA GLY A 132 -3.04 -8.83 7.93
C GLY A 132 -3.07 -8.26 6.50
N SER A 133 -4.06 -7.44 6.14
CA SER A 133 -4.29 -7.00 4.75
C SER A 133 -3.06 -6.32 4.13
N GLY A 134 -2.42 -5.41 4.85
CA GLY A 134 -1.24 -4.71 4.34
C GLY A 134 -0.05 -5.64 4.08
N LEU A 135 0.20 -6.59 4.98
CA LEU A 135 1.24 -7.61 4.77
C LEU A 135 0.87 -8.55 3.62
N LYS A 136 -0.41 -8.92 3.51
CA LYS A 136 -0.88 -9.74 2.40
C LYS A 136 -0.69 -9.06 1.04
N ALA A 137 -0.88 -7.74 0.97
CA ALA A 137 -0.58 -6.96 -0.23
C ALA A 137 0.90 -7.08 -0.63
N VAL A 138 1.82 -6.99 0.33
CA VAL A 138 3.27 -7.19 0.09
C VAL A 138 3.56 -8.59 -0.46
N ILE A 139 2.96 -9.63 0.15
CA ILE A 139 3.14 -11.01 -0.30
C ILE A 139 2.63 -11.20 -1.73
N LEU A 140 1.45 -10.67 -2.05
CA LEU A 140 0.88 -10.77 -3.40
C LEU A 140 1.74 -10.02 -4.43
N GLY A 141 2.20 -8.82 -4.13
CA GLY A 141 3.10 -8.09 -5.00
C GLY A 141 4.42 -8.81 -5.26
N ALA A 142 5.02 -9.39 -4.20
CA ALA A 142 6.23 -10.19 -4.36
C ALA A 142 5.98 -11.46 -5.21
N GLN A 143 4.81 -12.09 -5.07
CA GLN A 143 4.41 -13.21 -5.91
C GLN A 143 4.26 -12.81 -7.37
N ALA A 144 3.54 -11.72 -7.68
CA ALA A 144 3.35 -11.23 -9.03
C ALA A 144 4.69 -10.90 -9.73
N ILE A 145 5.66 -10.35 -9.00
CA ILE A 145 7.00 -10.11 -9.54
C ILE A 145 7.72 -11.43 -9.83
N ARG A 146 7.66 -12.41 -8.92
CA ARG A 146 8.31 -13.71 -9.11
C ARG A 146 7.72 -14.52 -10.25
N THR A 147 6.42 -14.41 -10.49
CA THR A 147 5.75 -15.10 -11.62
C THR A 147 5.96 -14.38 -12.95
N GLY A 148 6.52 -13.17 -12.94
CA GLY A 148 6.75 -12.38 -14.13
C GLY A 148 5.53 -11.58 -14.61
N ASP A 149 4.44 -11.54 -13.81
CA ASP A 149 3.24 -10.77 -14.12
C ASP A 149 3.47 -9.26 -13.99
N ALA A 150 4.47 -8.87 -13.20
CA ALA A 150 4.83 -7.46 -13.01
C ALA A 150 6.32 -7.30 -12.74
N ASN A 151 6.85 -6.10 -13.02
CA ASN A 151 8.23 -5.71 -12.70
C ASN A 151 8.29 -4.74 -11.54
N VAL A 152 7.36 -3.80 -11.45
CA VAL A 152 7.29 -2.77 -10.41
C VAL A 152 5.87 -2.72 -9.85
N ILE A 153 5.71 -2.89 -8.56
CA ILE A 153 4.41 -2.85 -7.89
C ILE A 153 4.47 -1.95 -6.65
N VAL A 154 3.43 -1.15 -6.47
CA VAL A 154 3.20 -0.41 -5.22
C VAL A 154 2.27 -1.22 -4.34
N VAL A 155 2.72 -1.55 -3.14
CA VAL A 155 1.98 -2.38 -2.19
C VAL A 155 1.91 -1.74 -0.82
N GLY A 156 0.84 -2.01 -0.07
CA GLY A 156 0.73 -1.48 1.30
C GLY A 156 -0.65 -1.67 1.90
N GLY A 157 -0.97 -0.85 2.86
CA GLY A 157 -2.28 -0.81 3.49
C GLY A 157 -2.69 0.60 3.88
N GLN A 158 -3.97 0.82 3.97
CA GLN A 158 -4.58 2.09 4.37
C GLN A 158 -5.79 1.81 5.26
N GLU A 159 -6.03 2.65 6.24
CA GLU A 159 -7.18 2.51 7.12
C GLU A 159 -7.46 3.82 7.85
N CYS A 160 -8.72 4.16 8.05
CA CYS A 160 -9.14 5.22 8.94
C CYS A 160 -10.38 4.79 9.73
N MET A 161 -10.17 4.20 10.88
CA MET A 161 -11.27 3.72 11.73
C MET A 161 -12.18 4.85 12.23
N SER A 162 -11.68 6.08 12.29
CA SER A 162 -12.47 7.25 12.68
C SER A 162 -13.53 7.64 11.64
N GLN A 163 -13.40 7.18 10.40
CA GLN A 163 -14.34 7.45 9.30
C GLN A 163 -15.24 6.24 8.98
N ALA A 164 -15.07 5.13 9.70
CA ALA A 164 -15.94 3.98 9.54
C ALA A 164 -17.39 4.35 9.94
N PRO A 165 -18.39 4.08 9.10
CA PRO A 165 -19.76 4.38 9.40
C PRO A 165 -20.38 3.29 10.26
N HIS A 166 -21.38 3.65 11.06
CA HIS A 166 -22.35 2.69 11.54
C HIS A 166 -23.31 2.37 10.39
N CYS A 167 -23.58 1.11 10.17
CA CYS A 167 -24.37 0.65 9.02
C CYS A 167 -25.76 0.22 9.42
N LEU A 168 -26.72 0.46 8.53
CA LEU A 168 -28.10 0.03 8.67
C LEU A 168 -28.54 -0.71 7.41
N SER A 169 -29.02 -1.95 7.58
CA SER A 169 -29.51 -2.77 6.48
C SER A 169 -30.97 -2.45 6.18
N LEU A 170 -31.21 -1.60 5.18
CA LEU A 170 -32.55 -1.16 4.78
C LEU A 170 -32.98 -1.60 3.38
N ARG A 171 -32.15 -2.33 2.63
CA ARG A 171 -32.48 -2.68 1.24
C ARG A 171 -33.78 -3.50 1.11
N HIS A 172 -34.08 -4.31 2.11
CA HIS A 172 -35.34 -5.08 2.18
C HIS A 172 -36.46 -4.35 2.94
N GLY A 173 -36.21 -3.10 3.36
CA GLY A 173 -37.15 -2.34 4.19
C GLY A 173 -37.27 -2.88 5.62
N LYS A 174 -38.10 -2.23 6.40
CA LYS A 174 -38.51 -2.69 7.72
C LYS A 174 -39.98 -2.27 7.94
N ASN A 175 -40.84 -3.23 8.26
CA ASN A 175 -42.29 -2.97 8.39
C ASN A 175 -42.65 -2.41 9.77
N LEU A 176 -42.16 -3.00 10.85
CA LEU A 176 -42.47 -2.61 12.24
C LEU A 176 -41.30 -2.85 13.19
N GLY A 177 -41.30 -2.11 14.32
CA GLY A 177 -40.39 -2.26 15.44
C GLY A 177 -39.08 -1.44 15.29
N ASP A 178 -38.18 -1.58 16.27
CA ASP A 178 -36.95 -0.84 16.37
C ASP A 178 -35.91 -1.26 15.30
N ILE A 179 -35.01 -0.34 14.99
CA ILE A 179 -33.88 -0.54 14.09
C ILE A 179 -32.60 -0.27 14.86
N SER A 180 -31.62 -1.17 14.75
CA SER A 180 -30.29 -0.99 15.32
C SER A 180 -29.26 -0.68 14.23
N LEU A 181 -28.34 0.22 14.54
CA LEU A 181 -27.12 0.43 13.75
C LEU A 181 -26.06 -0.58 14.17
N VAL A 182 -25.28 -1.04 13.20
CA VAL A 182 -24.17 -1.95 13.42
C VAL A 182 -22.87 -1.21 13.15
N ASP A 183 -21.90 -1.33 14.10
CA ASP A 183 -20.54 -0.84 13.95
C ASP A 183 -19.72 -1.78 13.06
#